data_c3f75b2ecb9a8e47071a2675c1d67fce
#
_entry.id   c3f75b2ecb9a8e47071a2675c1d67fce
#
_cell.length_a   1.000
_cell.length_b   1.000
_cell.length_c   1.000
_cell.angle_alpha   90.00
_cell.angle_beta   90.00
_cell.angle_gamma   90.00
#
_symmetry.space_group_name_H-M   'P 1'
#
loop_
_entity.id
_entity.type
_entity.pdbx_description
1 polymer ?
#
loop_
_entity_poly.entity_id
_entity_poly.type
_entity_poly.pdbx_seq_one_letter_code
_entity_poly.pdbx_strand_id
1 'polypeptide(L)'
;MRQIKIASLSDMHGVLPQVIHNSDIVCICGDIFPQDIERNNEESKEWFYKVFLLWIKRIPCEYIIMIPGNHCFYLETEYQKQGEISIPYELNDKCVCLVDETFYYHGIRFYGTPWVTNLPNWAFNTNSPQCIFDKIPYDCDILLTHHAPDYGKLGCSYPNTEKERNYGCIELTKAIQSRPNIKYHFCGHIHTGTHGGVKIGNTLSYNVSILDEQYKEAFPVTYLELVVE
;
A
#
# COMPACT_ATOMS: atom_id res chain seq x y z
N MET A 1 27.59 5.95 0.37
CA MET A 1 26.45 5.21 -0.23
C MET A 1 25.97 4.19 0.77
N ARG A 2 24.70 4.23 1.16
CA ARG A 2 24.02 3.26 2.03
C ARG A 2 23.04 2.44 1.17
N GLN A 3 23.01 1.13 1.37
CA GLN A 3 22.02 0.26 0.76
C GLN A 3 20.83 0.12 1.72
N ILE A 4 19.63 0.42 1.25
CA ILE A 4 18.39 0.31 2.01
C ILE A 4 17.59 -0.86 1.46
N LYS A 5 17.25 -1.82 2.30
CA LYS A 5 16.44 -2.99 1.98
C LYS A 5 14.98 -2.71 2.30
N ILE A 6 14.12 -2.89 1.30
CA ILE A 6 12.68 -2.64 1.41
C ILE A 6 11.94 -3.95 1.17
N ALA A 7 11.07 -4.34 2.11
CA ALA A 7 10.04 -5.34 1.88
C ALA A 7 8.71 -4.65 1.64
N SER A 8 7.90 -5.14 0.70
CA SER A 8 6.58 -4.56 0.43
C SER A 8 5.52 -5.63 0.24
N LEU A 9 4.33 -5.40 0.81
CA LEU A 9 3.18 -6.30 0.76
C LEU A 9 1.87 -5.52 0.85
N SER A 10 0.77 -6.14 0.40
CA SER A 10 -0.59 -5.59 0.41
C SER A 10 -1.63 -6.70 0.46
N ASP A 11 -2.90 -6.30 0.66
CA ASP A 11 -4.07 -7.18 0.53
C ASP A 11 -3.93 -8.44 1.39
N MET A 12 -3.62 -8.21 2.66
CA MET A 12 -3.38 -9.28 3.63
C MET A 12 -4.68 -9.90 4.15
N HIS A 13 -5.77 -9.15 4.21
CA HIS A 13 -7.09 -9.62 4.67
C HIS A 13 -7.05 -10.52 5.91
N GLY A 14 -6.22 -10.13 6.89
CA GLY A 14 -6.02 -10.87 8.14
C GLY A 14 -4.94 -11.95 8.10
N VAL A 15 -4.40 -12.28 6.92
CA VAL A 15 -3.25 -13.17 6.78
C VAL A 15 -1.98 -12.39 7.10
N LEU A 16 -1.33 -12.73 8.20
CA LEU A 16 -0.10 -12.07 8.66
C LEU A 16 1.10 -12.97 8.37
N PRO A 17 1.96 -12.63 7.39
CA PRO A 17 3.12 -13.44 7.05
C PRO A 17 3.99 -13.73 8.27
N GLN A 18 4.35 -15.00 8.47
CA GLN A 18 5.15 -15.43 9.63
C GLN A 18 6.60 -14.94 9.54
N VAL A 19 7.12 -14.83 8.33
CA VAL A 19 8.50 -14.41 8.09
C VAL A 19 8.52 -13.28 7.07
N ILE A 20 8.96 -12.11 7.51
CA ILE A 20 9.44 -11.05 6.65
C ILE A 20 10.95 -11.00 6.87
N HIS A 21 11.73 -11.24 5.80
CA HIS A 21 13.19 -11.23 5.89
C HIS A 21 13.71 -9.87 6.36
N ASN A 22 14.89 -9.87 6.96
CA ASN A 22 15.50 -8.67 7.51
C ASN A 22 15.55 -7.55 6.47
N SER A 23 14.79 -6.50 6.70
CA SER A 23 14.66 -5.32 5.85
C SER A 23 14.83 -4.07 6.71
N ASP A 24 15.34 -2.98 6.13
CA ASP A 24 15.38 -1.70 6.84
C ASP A 24 13.98 -1.11 6.95
N ILE A 25 13.20 -1.20 5.87
CA ILE A 25 11.82 -0.70 5.79
C ILE A 25 10.88 -1.81 5.33
N VAL A 26 9.67 -1.81 5.92
CA VAL A 26 8.53 -2.59 5.43
C VAL A 26 7.42 -1.63 4.98
N CYS A 27 6.98 -1.75 3.73
CA CYS A 27 5.86 -1.01 3.17
C CYS A 27 4.61 -1.89 3.12
N ILE A 28 3.48 -1.41 3.68
CA ILE A 28 2.19 -2.11 3.67
C ILE A 28 1.18 -1.27 2.90
N CYS A 29 0.71 -1.78 1.75
CA CYS A 29 -0.08 -1.01 0.80
C CYS A 29 -1.61 -1.26 0.90
N GLY A 30 -2.12 -1.48 2.10
CA GLY A 30 -3.55 -1.51 2.39
C GLY A 30 -4.14 -2.90 2.57
N ASP A 31 -5.43 -2.92 2.84
CA ASP A 31 -6.30 -4.08 3.03
C ASP A 31 -5.77 -5.12 4.02
N ILE A 32 -5.61 -4.63 5.27
CA ILE A 32 -5.04 -5.42 6.37
C ILE A 32 -6.06 -6.28 7.11
N PHE A 33 -7.34 -5.85 7.18
CA PHE A 33 -8.36 -6.46 8.04
C PHE A 33 -8.91 -7.78 7.50
N PRO A 34 -9.20 -8.76 8.38
CA PRO A 34 -9.99 -9.94 8.01
C PRO A 34 -11.36 -9.54 7.44
N GLN A 35 -11.81 -10.23 6.40
CA GLN A 35 -13.04 -9.91 5.68
C GLN A 35 -14.30 -10.03 6.53
N ASP A 36 -14.33 -10.95 7.47
CA ASP A 36 -15.49 -11.22 8.33
C ASP A 36 -15.75 -10.12 9.36
N ILE A 37 -14.73 -9.29 9.68
CA ILE A 37 -14.82 -8.20 10.64
C ILE A 37 -14.68 -6.80 10.03
N GLU A 38 -14.23 -6.66 8.78
CA GLU A 38 -13.83 -5.37 8.18
C GLU A 38 -14.89 -4.27 8.28
N ARG A 39 -16.18 -4.63 8.23
CA ARG A 39 -17.31 -3.70 8.32
C ARG A 39 -17.82 -3.49 9.75
N ASN A 40 -17.27 -4.19 10.72
CA ASN A 40 -17.53 -3.99 12.13
C ASN A 40 -16.39 -3.20 12.77
N ASN A 41 -16.59 -1.90 12.98
CA ASN A 41 -15.55 -1.02 13.49
C ASN A 41 -15.02 -1.42 14.88
N GLU A 42 -15.85 -1.97 15.75
CA GLU A 42 -15.40 -2.39 17.09
C GLU A 42 -14.54 -3.65 17.02
N GLU A 43 -14.94 -4.64 16.26
CA GLU A 43 -14.14 -5.86 16.05
C GLU A 43 -12.85 -5.56 15.29
N SER A 44 -12.90 -4.72 14.25
CA SER A 44 -11.73 -4.26 13.49
C SER A 44 -10.75 -3.50 14.40
N LYS A 45 -11.27 -2.62 15.28
CA LYS A 45 -10.45 -1.91 16.26
C LYS A 45 -9.76 -2.89 17.21
N GLU A 46 -10.51 -3.84 17.79
CA GLU A 46 -9.95 -4.83 18.69
C GLU A 46 -8.86 -5.66 18.00
N TRP A 47 -9.11 -6.14 16.79
CA TRP A 47 -8.14 -6.90 15.98
C TRP A 47 -6.91 -6.05 15.65
N PHE A 48 -7.09 -4.78 15.25
CA PHE A 48 -5.99 -3.86 14.95
C PHE A 48 -5.03 -3.74 16.13
N TYR A 49 -5.55 -3.45 17.33
CA TYR A 49 -4.70 -3.25 18.52
C TYR A 49 -4.15 -4.55 19.11
N LYS A 50 -4.93 -5.64 19.13
CA LYS A 50 -4.55 -6.87 19.82
C LYS A 50 -3.85 -7.90 18.94
N VAL A 51 -3.98 -7.79 17.62
CA VAL A 51 -3.40 -8.75 16.67
C VAL A 51 -2.42 -8.07 15.74
N PHE A 52 -2.90 -7.10 14.93
CA PHE A 52 -2.07 -6.47 13.91
C PHE A 52 -0.87 -5.70 14.48
N LEU A 53 -1.09 -4.82 15.45
CA LEU A 53 0.01 -4.05 16.06
C LEU A 53 0.99 -4.93 16.83
N LEU A 54 0.56 -6.05 17.40
CA LEU A 54 1.48 -7.02 18.01
C LEU A 54 2.33 -7.74 16.95
N TRP A 55 1.77 -8.01 15.77
CA TRP A 55 2.53 -8.53 14.65
C TRP A 55 3.52 -7.49 14.12
N ILE A 56 3.11 -6.24 13.90
CA ILE A 56 3.97 -5.10 13.54
C ILE A 56 5.19 -5.01 14.47
N LYS A 57 4.99 -5.12 15.77
CA LYS A 57 6.06 -5.04 16.78
C LYS A 57 7.13 -6.12 16.62
N ARG A 58 6.77 -7.28 16.06
CA ARG A 58 7.66 -8.44 15.91
C ARG A 58 8.44 -8.45 14.59
N ILE A 59 8.05 -7.63 13.60
CA ILE A 59 8.75 -7.57 12.32
C ILE A 59 10.17 -7.04 12.53
N PRO A 60 11.21 -7.75 12.06
CA PRO A 60 12.60 -7.34 12.23
C PRO A 60 12.99 -6.28 11.19
N CYS A 61 12.53 -5.04 11.37
CA CYS A 61 12.86 -3.90 10.51
C CYS A 61 13.08 -2.65 11.37
N GLU A 62 13.72 -1.62 10.79
CA GLU A 62 13.87 -0.32 11.46
C GLU A 62 12.55 0.43 11.47
N TYR A 63 11.82 0.47 10.32
CA TYR A 63 10.59 1.23 10.22
C TYR A 63 9.53 0.55 9.33
N ILE A 64 8.27 0.81 9.64
CA ILE A 64 7.12 0.35 8.86
C ILE A 64 6.33 1.56 8.38
N ILE A 65 6.11 1.64 7.07
CA ILE A 65 5.30 2.67 6.44
C ILE A 65 4.07 1.97 5.87
N MET A 66 2.90 2.31 6.39
CA MET A 66 1.66 1.72 5.91
C MET A 66 0.69 2.75 5.38
N ILE A 67 -0.19 2.32 4.51
CA ILE A 67 -1.39 3.04 4.09
C ILE A 67 -2.61 2.14 4.29
N PRO A 68 -3.81 2.70 4.48
CA PRO A 68 -5.05 1.93 4.41
C PRO A 68 -5.35 1.43 3.00
N GLY A 69 -6.43 0.61 2.87
CA GLY A 69 -7.05 0.26 1.60
C GLY A 69 -8.58 0.32 1.72
N ASN A 70 -9.29 -0.16 0.69
CA ASN A 70 -10.74 -0.02 0.64
C ASN A 70 -11.50 -0.96 1.60
N HIS A 71 -10.86 -1.98 2.14
CA HIS A 71 -11.39 -2.81 3.21
C HIS A 71 -11.07 -2.28 4.63
N CYS A 72 -10.43 -1.11 4.74
CA CYS A 72 -10.00 -0.55 6.02
C CYS A 72 -11.03 0.44 6.62
N PHE A 73 -12.30 0.03 6.79
CA PHE A 73 -13.41 0.88 7.27
C PHE A 73 -13.16 1.51 8.64
N TYR A 74 -12.57 0.76 9.57
CA TYR A 74 -12.19 1.29 10.87
C TYR A 74 -11.18 2.44 10.74
N LEU A 75 -10.14 2.27 9.92
CA LEU A 75 -9.11 3.30 9.73
C LEU A 75 -9.68 4.54 9.02
N GLU A 76 -10.59 4.37 8.06
CA GLU A 76 -11.31 5.50 7.46
C GLU A 76 -12.13 6.26 8.51
N THR A 77 -12.84 5.54 9.39
CA THR A 77 -13.60 6.15 10.47
C THR A 77 -12.72 6.97 11.42
N GLU A 78 -11.54 6.46 11.78
CA GLU A 78 -10.59 7.20 12.61
C GLU A 78 -10.02 8.42 11.86
N TYR A 79 -9.67 8.27 10.60
CA TYR A 79 -9.20 9.38 9.77
C TYR A 79 -10.26 10.48 9.62
N GLN A 80 -11.53 10.13 9.41
CA GLN A 80 -12.62 11.10 9.31
C GLN A 80 -12.86 11.87 10.62
N LYS A 81 -12.60 11.24 11.78
CA LYS A 81 -12.77 11.88 13.09
C LYS A 81 -11.60 12.79 13.47
N GLN A 82 -10.38 12.40 13.15
CA GLN A 82 -9.16 13.01 13.70
C GLN A 82 -8.29 13.73 12.65
N GLY A 83 -8.53 13.48 11.35
CA GLY A 83 -7.69 13.95 10.24
C GLY A 83 -6.40 13.15 10.05
N GLU A 84 -6.14 12.17 10.90
CA GLU A 84 -4.99 11.28 10.85
C GLU A 84 -5.35 9.89 11.39
N ILE A 85 -4.50 8.91 11.14
CA ILE A 85 -4.59 7.58 11.74
C ILE A 85 -3.48 7.46 12.77
N SER A 86 -3.86 7.56 14.04
CA SER A 86 -2.91 7.52 15.15
C SER A 86 -2.40 6.09 15.38
N ILE A 87 -1.09 5.94 15.37
CA ILE A 87 -0.38 4.75 15.85
C ILE A 87 -0.08 4.94 17.34
N PRO A 88 -0.24 3.91 18.19
CA PRO A 88 0.08 4.01 19.62
C PRO A 88 1.51 4.51 19.86
N TYR A 89 1.69 5.36 20.86
CA TYR A 89 2.96 6.00 21.18
C TYR A 89 4.14 5.01 21.26
N GLU A 90 3.90 3.81 21.78
CA GLU A 90 4.91 2.74 21.92
C GLU A 90 5.43 2.20 20.58
N LEU A 91 4.77 2.55 19.47
CA LEU A 91 5.13 2.15 18.10
C LEU A 91 5.46 3.34 17.20
N ASN A 92 5.39 4.58 17.67
CA ASN A 92 5.67 5.76 16.85
C ASN A 92 7.10 5.78 16.27
N ASP A 93 8.06 5.21 16.99
CA ASP A 93 9.44 5.08 16.52
C ASP A 93 9.60 3.92 15.52
N LYS A 94 8.54 3.18 15.22
CA LYS A 94 8.60 1.98 14.37
C LYS A 94 7.59 1.99 13.22
N CYS A 95 6.46 2.68 13.35
CA CYS A 95 5.38 2.59 12.36
C CYS A 95 4.68 3.94 12.16
N VAL A 96 4.36 4.26 10.91
CA VAL A 96 3.50 5.37 10.51
C VAL A 96 2.42 4.89 9.53
N CYS A 97 1.22 5.47 9.64
CA CYS A 97 0.14 5.26 8.70
C CYS A 97 -0.14 6.55 7.93
N LEU A 98 0.07 6.53 6.61
CA LEU A 98 -0.01 7.70 5.76
C LEU A 98 -1.36 7.78 5.03
N VAL A 99 -1.97 8.96 5.00
CA VAL A 99 -3.13 9.29 4.17
C VAL A 99 -2.89 10.63 3.50
N ASP A 100 -2.48 10.64 2.24
CA ASP A 100 -2.03 11.81 1.48
C ASP A 100 -0.87 12.56 2.15
N GLU A 101 0.06 11.80 2.72
CA GLU A 101 1.14 12.33 3.55
C GLU A 101 2.53 11.85 3.11
N THR A 102 3.53 12.61 3.52
CA THR A 102 4.95 12.35 3.27
C THR A 102 5.65 11.85 4.53
N PHE A 103 6.52 10.86 4.36
CA PHE A 103 7.44 10.40 5.39
C PHE A 103 8.89 10.40 4.87
N TYR A 104 9.85 10.77 5.71
CA TYR A 104 11.27 10.80 5.36
C TYR A 104 12.06 9.75 6.13
N TYR A 105 12.86 8.97 5.40
CA TYR A 105 13.76 7.99 5.98
C TYR A 105 15.12 8.06 5.28
N HIS A 106 16.17 8.46 6.03
CA HIS A 106 17.54 8.61 5.50
C HIS A 106 17.63 9.34 4.17
N GLY A 107 16.88 10.44 4.02
CA GLY A 107 16.87 11.26 2.80
C GLY A 107 15.99 10.73 1.68
N ILE A 108 15.36 9.56 1.83
CA ILE A 108 14.36 9.03 0.91
C ILE A 108 13.00 9.62 1.29
N ARG A 109 12.30 10.15 0.30
CA ARG A 109 10.96 10.69 0.47
C ARG A 109 9.91 9.67 0.03
N PHE A 110 9.16 9.15 0.99
CA PHE A 110 7.98 8.34 0.77
C PHE A 110 6.74 9.21 0.72
N TYR A 111 5.77 8.84 -0.11
CA TYR A 111 4.42 9.40 -0.09
C TYR A 111 3.41 8.27 -0.11
N GLY A 112 2.39 8.35 0.77
CA GLY A 112 1.35 7.35 0.90
C GLY A 112 -0.04 7.91 0.63
N THR A 113 -0.83 7.23 -0.23
CA THR A 113 -2.20 7.61 -0.56
C THR A 113 -3.08 6.36 -0.76
N PRO A 114 -4.17 6.21 0.04
CA PRO A 114 -4.96 4.97 0.06
C PRO A 114 -6.10 4.93 -0.96
N TRP A 115 -6.44 6.06 -1.58
CA TRP A 115 -7.71 6.24 -2.29
C TRP A 115 -7.87 5.32 -3.49
N VAL A 116 -9.04 4.67 -3.56
CA VAL A 116 -9.52 3.89 -4.71
C VAL A 116 -10.62 4.64 -5.44
N THR A 117 -10.97 4.20 -6.66
CA THR A 117 -11.97 4.85 -7.51
C THR A 117 -13.06 3.87 -7.94
N ASN A 118 -14.25 4.40 -8.26
CA ASN A 118 -15.36 3.61 -8.80
C ASN A 118 -15.88 2.49 -7.88
N LEU A 119 -15.68 2.63 -6.56
CA LEU A 119 -16.10 1.67 -5.54
C LEU A 119 -17.00 2.34 -4.49
N PRO A 120 -18.24 2.77 -4.87
CA PRO A 120 -19.14 3.37 -3.90
C PRO A 120 -19.41 2.40 -2.74
N ASN A 121 -19.51 2.94 -1.51
CA ASN A 121 -19.70 2.20 -0.25
C ASN A 121 -18.48 1.36 0.23
N TRP A 122 -17.30 1.57 -0.34
CA TRP A 122 -16.05 1.08 0.19
C TRP A 122 -15.25 2.21 0.85
N ALA A 123 -14.39 1.85 1.80
CA ALA A 123 -13.54 2.83 2.48
C ALA A 123 -12.55 3.47 1.52
N PHE A 124 -12.09 4.67 1.85
CA PHE A 124 -11.12 5.44 1.05
C PHE A 124 -11.46 5.51 -0.46
N ASN A 125 -12.74 5.60 -0.78
CA ASN A 125 -13.19 5.78 -2.16
C ASN A 125 -13.28 7.26 -2.52
N THR A 126 -12.84 7.61 -3.73
CA THR A 126 -12.94 8.96 -4.28
C THR A 126 -13.59 9.00 -5.66
N ASN A 127 -14.41 10.05 -5.89
CA ASN A 127 -14.95 10.37 -7.21
C ASN A 127 -14.09 11.42 -7.94
N SER A 128 -12.98 11.85 -7.35
CA SER A 128 -12.09 12.89 -7.87
C SER A 128 -10.63 12.45 -7.88
N PRO A 129 -10.27 11.36 -8.60
CA PRO A 129 -8.93 10.78 -8.58
C PRO A 129 -7.84 11.77 -8.99
N GLN A 130 -8.12 12.64 -9.94
CA GLN A 130 -7.17 13.67 -10.37
C GLN A 130 -6.74 14.57 -9.19
N CYS A 131 -7.71 15.08 -8.40
CA CYS A 131 -7.43 15.93 -7.26
C CYS A 131 -6.61 15.22 -6.17
N ILE A 132 -6.77 13.91 -6.03
CA ILE A 132 -6.00 13.10 -5.08
C ILE A 132 -4.57 12.93 -5.58
N PHE A 133 -4.39 12.41 -6.80
CA PHE A 133 -3.06 12.07 -7.30
C PHE A 133 -2.23 13.29 -7.71
N ASP A 134 -2.86 14.45 -7.92
CA ASP A 134 -2.13 15.71 -8.10
C ASP A 134 -1.38 16.17 -6.84
N LYS A 135 -1.79 15.71 -5.64
CA LYS A 135 -1.10 15.98 -4.37
C LYS A 135 0.24 15.27 -4.23
N ILE A 136 0.50 14.19 -5.01
CA ILE A 136 1.77 13.47 -4.96
C ILE A 136 2.92 14.46 -5.22
N PRO A 137 3.91 14.59 -4.32
CA PRO A 137 5.01 15.52 -4.49
C PRO A 137 5.89 15.20 -5.71
N TYR A 138 6.38 16.23 -6.40
CA TYR A 138 7.28 16.05 -7.54
C TYR A 138 8.64 15.45 -7.17
N ASP A 139 9.08 15.63 -5.93
CA ASP A 139 10.32 15.13 -5.37
C ASP A 139 10.13 13.84 -4.52
N CYS A 140 9.00 13.14 -4.71
CA CYS A 140 8.77 11.82 -4.14
C CYS A 140 9.74 10.79 -4.75
N ASP A 141 10.40 10.00 -3.91
CA ASP A 141 11.28 8.89 -4.34
C ASP A 141 10.53 7.56 -4.39
N ILE A 142 9.66 7.29 -3.40
CA ILE A 142 8.91 6.04 -3.28
C ILE A 142 7.44 6.36 -3.02
N LEU A 143 6.58 5.86 -3.89
CA LEU A 143 5.13 6.04 -3.83
C LEU A 143 4.45 4.77 -3.36
N LEU A 144 3.59 4.88 -2.34
CA LEU A 144 2.66 3.84 -1.92
C LEU A 144 1.24 4.25 -2.28
N THR A 145 0.55 3.41 -3.06
CA THR A 145 -0.89 3.55 -3.31
C THR A 145 -1.59 2.23 -3.01
N HIS A 146 -2.85 2.28 -2.58
CA HIS A 146 -3.61 1.05 -2.56
C HIS A 146 -4.11 0.72 -3.97
N HIS A 147 -4.64 1.72 -4.68
CA HIS A 147 -5.09 1.53 -6.07
C HIS A 147 -3.93 1.24 -7.02
N ALA A 148 -4.16 0.33 -7.97
CA ALA A 148 -3.22 0.05 -9.04
C ALA A 148 -3.37 1.03 -10.23
N PRO A 149 -2.28 1.39 -10.93
CA PRO A 149 -2.35 2.19 -12.13
C PRO A 149 -2.88 1.37 -13.32
N ASP A 150 -3.55 2.02 -14.27
CA ASP A 150 -3.91 1.44 -15.56
C ASP A 150 -2.67 1.39 -16.48
N TYR A 151 -1.78 0.45 -16.21
CA TYR A 151 -0.57 0.26 -17.00
C TYR A 151 0.05 -1.13 -16.79
N GLY A 152 0.49 -1.76 -17.89
CA GLY A 152 1.24 -3.03 -17.84
C GLY A 152 0.53 -4.16 -17.10
N LYS A 153 -0.82 -4.12 -17.08
CA LYS A 153 -1.69 -5.08 -16.38
C LYS A 153 -1.52 -5.13 -14.85
N LEU A 154 -0.91 -4.11 -14.25
CA LEU A 154 -0.84 -3.98 -12.78
C LEU A 154 -2.24 -3.97 -12.14
N GLY A 155 -3.21 -3.28 -12.79
CA GLY A 155 -4.60 -3.19 -12.36
C GLY A 155 -5.55 -4.18 -13.05
N CYS A 156 -5.04 -5.25 -13.67
CA CYS A 156 -5.87 -6.24 -14.36
C CYS A 156 -6.07 -7.48 -13.51
N SER A 157 -7.32 -7.82 -13.18
CA SER A 157 -7.60 -9.14 -12.62
C SER A 157 -7.44 -10.23 -13.69
N TYR A 158 -6.92 -11.40 -13.30
CA TYR A 158 -6.67 -12.56 -14.16
C TYR A 158 -5.97 -12.21 -15.49
N PRO A 159 -4.81 -11.52 -15.47
CA PRO A 159 -4.15 -11.06 -16.68
C PRO A 159 -3.80 -12.19 -17.64
N ASN A 160 -3.93 -11.93 -18.94
CA ASN A 160 -3.70 -12.90 -20.04
C ASN A 160 -4.66 -14.09 -20.08
N THR A 161 -5.84 -13.98 -19.47
CA THR A 161 -6.91 -14.99 -19.53
C THR A 161 -8.18 -14.41 -20.13
N GLU A 162 -9.16 -15.26 -20.48
CA GLU A 162 -10.48 -14.81 -20.95
C GLU A 162 -11.28 -14.04 -19.87
N LYS A 163 -10.89 -14.18 -18.60
CA LYS A 163 -11.50 -13.50 -17.45
C LYS A 163 -10.87 -12.14 -17.17
N GLU A 164 -9.87 -11.71 -17.95
CA GLU A 164 -9.16 -10.45 -17.71
C GLU A 164 -10.13 -9.26 -17.66
N ARG A 165 -10.00 -8.45 -16.63
CA ARG A 165 -10.71 -7.17 -16.45
C ARG A 165 -9.72 -6.14 -15.92
N ASN A 166 -9.72 -4.96 -16.54
CA ASN A 166 -8.87 -3.86 -16.09
C ASN A 166 -9.67 -2.95 -15.14
N TYR A 167 -9.15 -2.79 -13.94
CA TYR A 167 -9.65 -1.92 -12.89
C TYR A 167 -8.65 -0.81 -12.51
N GLY A 168 -7.54 -0.71 -13.24
CA GLY A 168 -6.49 0.27 -12.99
C GLY A 168 -6.96 1.72 -13.18
N CYS A 169 -6.28 2.64 -12.51
CA CYS A 169 -6.57 4.07 -12.55
C CYS A 169 -5.65 4.80 -13.52
N ILE A 170 -6.24 5.42 -14.55
CA ILE A 170 -5.48 6.17 -15.57
C ILE A 170 -4.91 7.49 -15.01
N GLU A 171 -5.61 8.13 -14.06
CA GLU A 171 -5.13 9.35 -13.41
C GLU A 171 -3.88 9.08 -12.57
N LEU A 172 -3.83 7.94 -11.87
CA LEU A 172 -2.62 7.48 -11.17
C LEU A 172 -1.47 7.21 -12.14
N THR A 173 -1.75 6.58 -13.28
CA THR A 173 -0.75 6.36 -14.33
C THR A 173 -0.14 7.67 -14.80
N LYS A 174 -0.97 8.68 -15.11
CA LYS A 174 -0.52 10.02 -15.52
C LYS A 174 0.29 10.71 -14.42
N ALA A 175 -0.15 10.59 -13.17
CA ALA A 175 0.54 11.16 -12.03
C ALA A 175 1.95 10.59 -11.88
N ILE A 176 2.13 9.27 -12.00
CA ILE A 176 3.43 8.61 -11.97
C ILE A 176 4.31 9.07 -13.15
N GLN A 177 3.76 9.08 -14.37
CA GLN A 177 4.50 9.50 -15.57
C GLN A 177 5.01 10.95 -15.50
N SER A 178 4.26 11.84 -14.85
CA SER A 178 4.62 13.26 -14.70
C SER A 178 5.63 13.53 -13.58
N ARG A 179 6.01 12.52 -12.78
CA ARG A 179 6.91 12.64 -11.63
C ARG A 179 8.15 11.77 -11.78
N PRO A 180 9.16 12.20 -12.56
CA PRO A 180 10.31 11.38 -12.95
C PRO A 180 11.24 11.00 -11.78
N ASN A 181 11.07 11.61 -10.61
CA ASN A 181 11.85 11.31 -9.41
C ASN A 181 11.38 10.05 -8.68
N ILE A 182 10.14 9.60 -8.91
CA ILE A 182 9.65 8.36 -8.32
C ILE A 182 10.45 7.19 -8.88
N LYS A 183 11.24 6.56 -8.02
CA LYS A 183 12.07 5.38 -8.35
C LYS A 183 11.25 4.11 -8.28
N TYR A 184 10.48 3.97 -7.19
CA TYR A 184 9.63 2.80 -6.94
C TYR A 184 8.20 3.22 -6.62
N HIS A 185 7.27 2.43 -7.10
CA HIS A 185 5.86 2.52 -6.75
C HIS A 185 5.34 1.13 -6.36
N PHE A 186 4.67 1.05 -5.20
CA PHE A 186 4.02 -0.15 -4.70
C PHE A 186 2.52 0.06 -4.64
N CYS A 187 1.76 -0.89 -5.18
CA CYS A 187 0.30 -0.89 -5.15
C CYS A 187 -0.25 -2.28 -4.80
N GLY A 188 -1.56 -2.34 -4.50
CA GLY A 188 -2.31 -3.55 -4.24
C GLY A 188 -3.65 -3.56 -4.96
N HIS A 189 -4.73 -3.89 -4.23
CA HIS A 189 -6.13 -3.82 -4.62
C HIS A 189 -6.57 -4.84 -5.68
N ILE A 190 -5.78 -5.08 -6.71
CA ILE A 190 -6.09 -6.06 -7.76
C ILE A 190 -5.15 -7.25 -7.57
N HIS A 191 -5.61 -8.24 -6.81
CA HIS A 191 -4.78 -9.31 -6.27
C HIS A 191 -3.97 -10.07 -7.33
N THR A 192 -4.59 -10.38 -8.47
CA THR A 192 -3.95 -11.13 -9.58
C THR A 192 -3.34 -10.23 -10.64
N GLY A 193 -3.19 -8.92 -10.39
CA GLY A 193 -2.45 -8.01 -11.27
C GLY A 193 -1.00 -8.47 -11.46
N THR A 194 -0.30 -7.85 -12.42
CA THR A 194 1.11 -8.22 -12.69
C THR A 194 2.00 -7.91 -11.48
N HIS A 195 2.60 -8.96 -10.88
CA HIS A 195 3.49 -8.84 -9.71
C HIS A 195 4.96 -8.51 -10.07
N GLY A 196 5.38 -8.75 -11.29
CA GLY A 196 6.71 -8.34 -11.78
C GLY A 196 6.84 -6.82 -11.88
N GLY A 197 8.05 -6.31 -11.81
CA GLY A 197 8.30 -4.87 -11.97
C GLY A 197 7.89 -4.38 -13.36
N VAL A 198 6.98 -3.41 -13.41
CA VAL A 198 6.50 -2.76 -14.63
C VAL A 198 7.06 -1.35 -14.68
N LYS A 199 7.73 -0.98 -15.78
CA LYS A 199 8.33 0.33 -15.92
C LYS A 199 7.31 1.35 -16.46
N ILE A 200 6.96 2.35 -15.66
CA ILE A 200 6.10 3.48 -16.01
C ILE A 200 6.98 4.74 -16.05
N GLY A 201 7.36 5.22 -17.23
CA GLY A 201 8.37 6.29 -17.33
C GLY A 201 9.69 5.88 -16.68
N ASN A 202 10.14 6.60 -15.64
CA ASN A 202 11.33 6.27 -14.86
C ASN A 202 11.06 5.34 -13.67
N THR A 203 9.79 5.15 -13.31
CA THR A 203 9.36 4.42 -12.11
C THR A 203 9.27 2.93 -12.36
N LEU A 204 9.78 2.10 -11.44
CA LEU A 204 9.45 0.68 -11.37
C LEU A 204 8.27 0.48 -10.44
N SER A 205 7.14 0.04 -11.00
CA SER A 205 5.88 -0.19 -10.29
C SER A 205 5.66 -1.68 -10.05
N TYR A 206 5.21 -2.03 -8.85
CA TYR A 206 4.95 -3.40 -8.42
C TYR A 206 3.57 -3.50 -7.80
N ASN A 207 2.78 -4.49 -8.25
CA ASN A 207 1.67 -4.98 -7.45
C ASN A 207 2.25 -5.89 -6.36
N VAL A 208 1.97 -5.58 -5.10
CA VAL A 208 2.55 -6.27 -3.94
C VAL A 208 1.51 -7.02 -3.12
N SER A 209 0.33 -7.29 -3.68
CA SER A 209 -0.70 -8.15 -3.07
C SER A 209 -0.10 -9.54 -2.79
N ILE A 210 -0.38 -10.11 -1.63
CA ILE A 210 0.12 -11.45 -1.27
C ILE A 210 -0.92 -12.55 -1.46
N LEU A 211 -2.20 -12.18 -1.62
CA LEU A 211 -3.31 -13.11 -1.82
C LEU A 211 -3.80 -13.11 -3.27
N ASP A 212 -4.45 -14.19 -3.67
CA ASP A 212 -5.19 -14.26 -4.93
C ASP A 212 -6.65 -13.77 -4.78
N GLU A 213 -7.43 -13.78 -5.86
CA GLU A 213 -8.84 -13.38 -5.88
C GLU A 213 -9.76 -14.35 -5.07
N GLN A 214 -9.26 -15.42 -4.54
CA GLN A 214 -9.90 -16.33 -3.60
C GLN A 214 -9.40 -16.13 -2.18
N TYR A 215 -8.63 -15.05 -1.93
CA TYR A 215 -8.05 -14.69 -0.64
C TYR A 215 -7.13 -15.77 -0.05
N LYS A 216 -6.43 -16.50 -0.92
CA LYS A 216 -5.40 -17.47 -0.54
C LYS A 216 -4.02 -16.91 -0.80
N GLU A 217 -3.06 -17.28 0.04
CA GLU A 217 -1.66 -16.95 -0.18
C GLU A 217 -1.18 -17.48 -1.54
N ALA A 218 -0.76 -16.58 -2.42
CA ALA A 218 -0.38 -16.90 -3.79
C ALA A 218 0.91 -16.22 -4.24
N PHE A 219 1.25 -15.08 -3.65
CA PHE A 219 2.39 -14.29 -4.07
C PHE A 219 3.32 -13.99 -2.89
N PRO A 220 4.64 -14.02 -3.10
CA PRO A 220 5.59 -13.72 -2.04
C PRO A 220 5.62 -12.21 -1.72
N VAL A 221 6.09 -11.87 -0.53
CA VAL A 221 6.48 -10.49 -0.19
C VAL A 221 7.54 -10.02 -1.20
N THR A 222 7.39 -8.81 -1.71
CA THR A 222 8.32 -8.20 -2.67
C THR A 222 9.50 -7.59 -1.92
N TYR A 223 10.73 -7.92 -2.34
CA TYR A 223 11.97 -7.37 -1.76
C TYR A 223 12.75 -6.59 -2.80
N LEU A 224 13.17 -5.38 -2.42
CA LEU A 224 13.99 -4.50 -3.25
C LEU A 224 15.14 -3.91 -2.45
N GLU A 225 16.16 -3.44 -3.18
CA GLU A 225 17.30 -2.73 -2.61
C GLU A 225 17.45 -1.38 -3.32
N LEU A 226 17.59 -0.32 -2.51
CA LEU A 226 17.82 1.04 -2.99
C LEU A 226 19.17 1.53 -2.48
N VAL A 227 20.02 2.02 -3.38
CA VAL A 227 21.27 2.68 -3.01
C VAL A 227 21.01 4.17 -2.87
N VAL A 228 21.31 4.73 -1.70
CA VAL A 228 21.27 6.17 -1.42
C VAL A 228 22.69 6.71 -1.23
N GLU A 229 22.90 7.95 -1.67
CA GLU A 229 24.19 8.65 -1.55
C GLU A 229 24.51 9.06 -0.09
#